data_6767da89f19ac8fdbf8ec5d66d512399
#
_entry.id   6767da89f19ac8fdbf8ec5d66d512399
#
_cell.length_a   1.000
_cell.length_b   1.000
_cell.length_c   1.000
_cell.angle_alpha   90.00
_cell.angle_beta   90.00
_cell.angle_gamma   90.00
#
_symmetry.space_group_name_H-M   'P 1'
#
loop_
_entity.id
_entity.type
_entity.pdbx_description
1 polymer ?
#
loop_
_entity_poly.entity_id
_entity_poly.type
_entity_poly.pdbx_seq_one_letter_code
_entity_poly.pdbx_strand_id
1 'polypeptide(L)'
;VLALIDMDIVCFRAASSAESEAFGIAKSRCQDMLDGILGKVKATEYRAFISSPSNFRKDVLPTYKANRTAVKPVHLQKLKDYAIKKMGAEMSPEGLEADDSLAIFQKEQGTIICTIDKDLLQVPGHHFSWEISGKGWKRPDLFLEQTELEGNRLFFEQCIKGDKADNVIGIKGLGDKKARNML
;
A
#
# COMPACT_ATOMS: atom_id res chain seq x y z
N VAL A 1 5.37 19.48 -2.61
CA VAL A 1 5.44 18.15 -1.98
C VAL A 1 5.37 17.09 -3.08
N LEU A 2 6.29 16.12 -3.06
CA LEU A 2 6.26 14.95 -3.93
C LEU A 2 5.41 13.85 -3.25
N ALA A 3 4.30 13.48 -3.88
CA ALA A 3 3.48 12.37 -3.40
C ALA A 3 4.01 11.03 -3.93
N LEU A 4 4.20 10.07 -3.04
CA LEU A 4 4.57 8.69 -3.34
C LEU A 4 3.30 7.84 -3.24
N ILE A 5 2.78 7.39 -4.36
CA ILE A 5 1.44 6.78 -4.46
C ILE A 5 1.55 5.26 -4.55
N ASP A 6 0.86 4.57 -3.65
CA ASP A 6 0.60 3.14 -3.75
C ASP A 6 -0.45 2.88 -4.85
N MET A 7 0.05 2.71 -6.07
CA MET A 7 -0.82 2.54 -7.23
C MET A 7 -1.45 1.15 -7.31
N ASP A 8 -0.86 0.16 -6.65
CA ASP A 8 -1.47 -1.17 -6.52
C ASP A 8 -2.80 -1.10 -5.79
N ILE A 9 -2.86 -0.37 -4.68
CA ILE A 9 -4.08 -0.19 -3.89
C ILE A 9 -5.09 0.68 -4.65
N VAL A 10 -4.65 1.77 -5.27
CA VAL A 10 -5.53 2.63 -6.08
C VAL A 10 -6.19 1.83 -7.20
N CYS A 11 -5.40 1.08 -7.98
CA CYS A 11 -5.90 0.21 -9.05
C CYS A 11 -6.85 -0.88 -8.51
N PHE A 12 -6.49 -1.53 -7.40
CA PHE A 12 -7.31 -2.58 -6.81
C PHE A 12 -8.67 -2.05 -6.37
N ARG A 13 -8.71 -0.91 -5.68
CA ARG A 13 -9.97 -0.32 -5.21
C ARG A 13 -10.86 0.16 -6.36
N ALA A 14 -10.27 0.81 -7.35
CA ALA A 14 -10.99 1.27 -8.54
C ALA A 14 -11.57 0.08 -9.31
N ALA A 15 -10.78 -0.98 -9.53
CA ALA A 15 -11.23 -2.19 -10.20
C ALA A 15 -12.33 -2.92 -9.40
N SER A 16 -12.16 -3.08 -8.09
CA SER A 16 -13.17 -3.72 -7.22
C SER A 16 -14.49 -2.97 -7.21
N SER A 17 -14.44 -1.64 -7.20
CA SER A 17 -15.65 -0.82 -7.21
C SER A 17 -16.41 -0.89 -8.53
N ALA A 18 -15.74 -1.26 -9.63
CA ALA A 18 -16.30 -1.35 -10.99
C ALA A 18 -16.44 -2.79 -11.48
N GLU A 19 -16.51 -3.78 -10.59
CA GLU A 19 -16.50 -5.22 -10.93
C GLU A 19 -17.55 -5.62 -11.97
N SER A 20 -18.74 -5.03 -11.88
CA SER A 20 -19.87 -5.32 -12.79
C SER A 20 -20.06 -4.26 -13.88
N GLU A 21 -19.09 -3.34 -14.04
CA GLU A 21 -19.22 -2.20 -14.93
C GLU A 21 -18.20 -2.27 -16.09
N ALA A 22 -18.35 -1.38 -17.07
CA ALA A 22 -17.40 -1.29 -18.16
C ALA A 22 -16.02 -0.80 -17.68
N PHE A 23 -14.94 -1.25 -18.34
CA PHE A 23 -13.56 -0.84 -18.02
C PHE A 23 -13.36 0.69 -18.00
N GLY A 24 -14.15 1.44 -18.80
CA GLY A 24 -14.13 2.90 -18.76
C GLY A 24 -14.44 3.49 -17.40
N ILE A 25 -15.35 2.87 -16.65
CA ILE A 25 -15.71 3.28 -15.29
C ILE A 25 -14.56 3.01 -14.32
N ALA A 26 -13.91 1.85 -14.42
CA ALA A 26 -12.74 1.56 -13.62
C ALA A 26 -11.61 2.58 -13.85
N LYS A 27 -11.38 3.00 -15.10
CA LYS A 27 -10.41 4.05 -15.43
C LYS A 27 -10.77 5.40 -14.81
N SER A 28 -12.04 5.83 -14.95
CA SER A 28 -12.49 7.09 -14.36
C SER A 28 -12.30 7.09 -12.86
N ARG A 29 -12.77 6.04 -12.16
CA ARG A 29 -12.61 5.92 -10.70
C ARG A 29 -11.15 5.89 -10.24
N CYS A 30 -10.27 5.28 -11.03
CA CYS A 30 -8.84 5.28 -10.75
C CYS A 30 -8.24 6.68 -10.84
N GLN A 31 -8.60 7.43 -11.90
CA GLN A 31 -8.17 8.81 -12.07
C GLN A 31 -8.72 9.71 -10.97
N ASP A 32 -10.04 9.62 -10.69
CA ASP A 32 -10.70 10.43 -9.65
C ASP A 32 -10.08 10.18 -8.27
N MET A 33 -9.70 8.93 -7.98
CA MET A 33 -9.04 8.58 -6.73
C MET A 33 -7.63 9.18 -6.66
N LEU A 34 -6.83 9.07 -7.73
CA LEU A 34 -5.50 9.67 -7.80
C LEU A 34 -5.57 11.18 -7.64
N ASP A 35 -6.43 11.84 -8.41
CA ASP A 35 -6.61 13.30 -8.36
C ASP A 35 -7.08 13.76 -6.98
N GLY A 36 -7.98 13.00 -6.36
CA GLY A 36 -8.44 13.26 -5.00
C GLY A 36 -7.31 13.17 -3.97
N ILE A 37 -6.44 12.16 -4.07
CA ILE A 37 -5.26 12.00 -3.19
C ILE A 37 -4.32 13.19 -3.38
N LEU A 38 -3.94 13.50 -4.63
CA LEU A 38 -3.02 14.59 -4.96
C LEU A 38 -3.55 15.95 -4.48
N GLY A 39 -4.84 16.19 -4.65
CA GLY A 39 -5.49 17.40 -4.17
C GLY A 39 -5.44 17.56 -2.65
N LYS A 40 -5.68 16.48 -1.91
CA LYS A 40 -5.66 16.48 -0.44
C LYS A 40 -4.27 16.74 0.13
N VAL A 41 -3.23 16.11 -0.44
CA VAL A 41 -1.84 16.33 0.00
C VAL A 41 -1.20 17.59 -0.63
N LYS A 42 -1.92 18.29 -1.50
CA LYS A 42 -1.43 19.46 -2.24
C LYS A 42 -0.11 19.15 -2.97
N ALA A 43 -0.05 17.99 -3.59
CA ALA A 43 1.13 17.55 -4.31
C ALA A 43 1.37 18.41 -5.56
N THR A 44 2.62 18.82 -5.77
CA THR A 44 3.08 19.47 -7.01
C THR A 44 3.57 18.45 -8.03
N GLU A 45 4.03 17.31 -7.55
CA GLU A 45 4.55 16.20 -8.32
C GLU A 45 4.16 14.88 -7.65
N TYR A 46 4.15 13.80 -8.40
CA TYR A 46 3.95 12.47 -7.81
C TYR A 46 4.80 11.41 -8.52
N ARG A 47 5.10 10.36 -7.78
CA ARG A 47 5.55 9.06 -8.31
C ARG A 47 4.59 7.99 -7.82
N ALA A 48 4.12 7.16 -8.72
CA ALA A 48 3.16 6.11 -8.40
C ALA A 48 3.78 4.75 -8.72
N PHE A 49 3.74 3.81 -7.78
CA PHE A 49 4.42 2.53 -7.92
C PHE A 49 3.44 1.37 -8.02
N ILE A 50 3.78 0.42 -8.88
CA ILE A 50 3.10 -0.86 -9.04
C ILE A 50 4.12 -1.97 -8.78
N SER A 51 3.72 -2.99 -8.02
CA SER A 51 4.57 -4.14 -7.69
C SER A 51 5.04 -4.89 -8.93
N SER A 52 6.30 -5.32 -8.90
CA SER A 52 6.85 -6.27 -9.88
C SER A 52 6.03 -7.56 -9.92
N PRO A 53 5.93 -8.23 -11.07
CA PRO A 53 5.33 -9.56 -11.17
C PRO A 53 6.03 -10.62 -10.31
N SER A 54 7.34 -10.49 -10.12
CA SER A 54 8.15 -11.33 -9.23
C SER A 54 8.22 -10.73 -7.82
N ASN A 55 8.50 -11.57 -6.82
CA ASN A 55 8.64 -11.13 -5.43
C ASN A 55 9.66 -12.01 -4.70
N PHE A 56 10.81 -11.43 -4.35
CA PHE A 56 11.90 -12.15 -3.67
C PHE A 56 11.48 -12.77 -2.34
N ARG A 57 10.44 -12.22 -1.67
CA ARG A 57 9.93 -12.78 -0.41
C ARG A 57 9.43 -14.20 -0.57
N LYS A 58 8.97 -14.59 -1.76
CA LYS A 58 8.55 -15.97 -2.06
C LYS A 58 9.74 -16.93 -2.19
N ASP A 59 10.89 -16.42 -2.58
CA ASP A 59 12.12 -17.24 -2.64
C ASP A 59 12.64 -17.52 -1.23
N VAL A 60 12.49 -16.55 -0.31
CA VAL A 60 12.87 -16.68 1.10
C VAL A 60 11.81 -17.46 1.90
N LEU A 61 10.53 -17.18 1.67
CA LEU A 61 9.39 -17.79 2.35
C LEU A 61 8.32 -18.21 1.32
N PRO A 62 8.35 -19.45 0.81
CA PRO A 62 7.40 -19.91 -0.22
C PRO A 62 5.93 -19.78 0.17
N THR A 63 5.62 -19.72 1.46
CA THR A 63 4.26 -19.54 1.99
C THR A 63 3.83 -18.06 2.07
N TYR A 64 4.70 -17.12 1.74
CA TYR A 64 4.39 -15.68 1.74
C TYR A 64 3.19 -15.38 0.83
N LYS A 65 2.16 -14.76 1.41
CA LYS A 65 0.87 -14.43 0.73
C LYS A 65 0.14 -15.64 0.10
N ALA A 66 0.52 -16.90 0.43
CA ALA A 66 -0.11 -18.08 -0.14
C ALA A 66 -1.58 -18.26 0.28
N ASN A 67 -1.98 -17.62 1.37
CA ASN A 67 -3.37 -17.57 1.85
C ASN A 67 -4.27 -16.60 1.05
N ARG A 68 -3.73 -15.80 0.14
CA ARG A 68 -4.48 -14.86 -0.69
C ARG A 68 -5.08 -15.57 -1.90
N THR A 69 -6.17 -16.31 -1.67
CA THR A 69 -6.87 -17.12 -2.70
C THR A 69 -8.07 -16.40 -3.35
N ALA A 70 -8.40 -15.20 -2.89
CA ALA A 70 -9.52 -14.43 -3.44
C ALA A 70 -9.32 -14.11 -4.93
N VAL A 71 -10.40 -14.23 -5.71
CA VAL A 71 -10.39 -13.84 -7.12
C VAL A 71 -10.08 -12.35 -7.24
N LYS A 72 -9.13 -12.02 -8.09
CA LYS A 72 -8.78 -10.62 -8.35
C LYS A 72 -9.87 -9.94 -9.18
N PRO A 73 -10.11 -8.64 -8.95
CA PRO A 73 -11.07 -7.88 -9.74
C PRO A 73 -10.81 -7.98 -11.25
N VAL A 74 -11.87 -8.12 -12.04
CA VAL A 74 -11.79 -8.39 -13.49
C VAL A 74 -11.00 -7.34 -14.27
N HIS A 75 -11.05 -6.08 -13.83
CA HIS A 75 -10.35 -4.97 -14.49
C HIS A 75 -8.94 -4.70 -13.96
N LEU A 76 -8.50 -5.38 -12.91
CA LEU A 76 -7.28 -5.02 -12.18
C LEU A 76 -6.03 -5.00 -13.08
N GLN A 77 -5.78 -6.07 -13.85
CA GLN A 77 -4.57 -6.12 -14.68
C GLN A 77 -4.59 -5.06 -15.77
N LYS A 78 -5.72 -4.91 -16.47
CA LYS A 78 -5.87 -3.87 -17.51
C LYS A 78 -5.70 -2.47 -16.94
N LEU A 79 -6.12 -2.25 -15.68
CA LEU A 79 -6.01 -0.95 -15.03
C LEU A 79 -4.56 -0.65 -14.62
N LYS A 80 -3.82 -1.64 -14.15
CA LYS A 80 -2.37 -1.50 -13.90
C LYS A 80 -1.61 -1.17 -15.18
N ASP A 81 -1.89 -1.88 -16.28
CA ASP A 81 -1.29 -1.60 -17.58
C ASP A 81 -1.62 -0.19 -18.09
N TYR A 82 -2.86 0.26 -17.85
CA TYR A 82 -3.28 1.62 -18.17
C TYR A 82 -2.57 2.66 -17.28
N ALA A 83 -2.42 2.41 -16.00
CA ALA A 83 -1.71 3.28 -15.07
C ALA A 83 -0.24 3.49 -15.48
N ILE A 84 0.45 2.42 -15.86
CA ILE A 84 1.82 2.51 -16.38
C ILE A 84 1.85 3.31 -17.70
N LYS A 85 0.97 3.00 -18.65
CA LYS A 85 1.03 3.59 -19.99
C LYS A 85 0.52 5.03 -20.08
N LYS A 86 -0.39 5.44 -19.20
CA LYS A 86 -1.16 6.68 -19.34
C LYS A 86 -1.18 7.57 -18.10
N MET A 87 -0.88 7.02 -16.93
CA MET A 87 -0.91 7.78 -15.67
C MET A 87 0.49 7.92 -15.05
N GLY A 88 1.56 7.58 -15.79
CA GLY A 88 2.93 7.72 -15.32
C GLY A 88 3.30 6.81 -14.14
N ALA A 89 2.56 5.73 -13.91
CA ALA A 89 2.94 4.77 -12.88
C ALA A 89 4.18 3.99 -13.30
N GLU A 90 5.06 3.74 -12.34
CA GLU A 90 6.32 3.04 -12.50
C GLU A 90 6.19 1.61 -11.96
N MET A 91 6.69 0.64 -12.69
CA MET A 91 6.83 -0.71 -12.15
C MET A 91 8.04 -0.75 -11.21
N SER A 92 7.84 -1.28 -10.02
CA SER A 92 8.95 -1.51 -9.08
C SER A 92 10.01 -2.42 -9.69
N PRO A 93 11.29 -2.28 -9.30
CA PRO A 93 12.35 -3.17 -9.75
C PRO A 93 12.00 -4.64 -9.58
N GLU A 94 12.64 -5.50 -10.37
CA GLU A 94 12.41 -6.94 -10.30
C GLU A 94 12.55 -7.47 -8.87
N GLY A 95 11.60 -8.27 -8.46
CA GLY A 95 11.55 -8.86 -7.11
C GLY A 95 10.97 -7.95 -6.03
N LEU A 96 10.76 -6.64 -6.30
CA LEU A 96 10.23 -5.70 -5.30
C LEU A 96 8.72 -5.47 -5.45
N GLU A 97 8.07 -5.22 -4.33
CA GLU A 97 6.68 -4.73 -4.28
C GLU A 97 6.66 -3.19 -4.36
N ALA A 98 5.49 -2.62 -4.60
CA ALA A 98 5.30 -1.16 -4.59
C ALA A 98 5.72 -0.55 -3.25
N ASP A 99 5.43 -1.25 -2.15
CA ASP A 99 5.78 -0.83 -0.79
C ASP A 99 7.30 -0.61 -0.60
N ASP A 100 8.12 -1.48 -1.21
CA ASP A 100 9.58 -1.35 -1.17
C ASP A 100 10.03 -0.06 -1.87
N SER A 101 9.45 0.22 -3.05
CA SER A 101 9.74 1.45 -3.78
C SER A 101 9.31 2.68 -3.01
N LEU A 102 8.10 2.68 -2.43
CA LEU A 102 7.61 3.77 -1.60
C LEU A 102 8.56 4.04 -0.43
N ALA A 103 9.00 2.99 0.27
CA ALA A 103 9.92 3.08 1.40
C ALA A 103 11.29 3.65 1.00
N ILE A 104 11.83 3.24 -0.15
CA ILE A 104 13.11 3.72 -0.67
C ILE A 104 13.04 5.22 -0.98
N PHE A 105 11.99 5.67 -1.66
CA PHE A 105 11.85 7.06 -2.07
C PHE A 105 11.42 8.00 -0.95
N GLN A 106 10.77 7.49 0.11
CA GLN A 106 10.39 8.28 1.28
C GLN A 106 11.59 8.92 2.03
N LYS A 107 12.82 8.46 1.76
CA LYS A 107 14.03 9.07 2.34
C LYS A 107 14.39 10.44 1.76
N GLU A 108 13.76 10.82 0.66
CA GLU A 108 13.94 12.14 0.06
C GLU A 108 13.16 13.19 0.85
N GLN A 109 13.75 14.40 0.96
CA GLN A 109 13.06 15.51 1.63
C GLN A 109 11.80 15.93 0.87
N GLY A 110 10.77 16.31 1.60
CA GLY A 110 9.54 16.85 1.04
C GLY A 110 8.64 15.82 0.35
N THR A 111 8.83 14.53 0.68
CA THR A 111 7.99 13.44 0.20
C THR A 111 6.87 13.11 1.19
N ILE A 112 5.79 12.51 0.70
CA ILE A 112 4.70 11.96 1.51
C ILE A 112 4.21 10.64 0.90
N ILE A 113 4.25 9.56 1.67
CA ILE A 113 3.66 8.27 1.26
C ILE A 113 2.14 8.36 1.36
N CYS A 114 1.47 8.05 0.25
CA CYS A 114 0.02 7.99 0.15
C CYS A 114 -0.43 6.55 -0.04
N THR A 115 -0.88 5.91 1.05
CA THR A 115 -1.38 4.54 1.08
C THR A 115 -2.39 4.34 2.21
N ILE A 116 -3.17 3.27 2.13
CA ILE A 116 -4.02 2.81 3.23
C ILE A 116 -3.42 1.58 3.94
N ASP A 117 -2.28 1.10 3.47
CA ASP A 117 -1.57 -0.01 4.11
C ASP A 117 -0.83 0.49 5.36
N LYS A 118 -1.18 -0.11 6.51
CA LYS A 118 -0.58 0.21 7.80
C LYS A 118 0.89 -0.22 7.90
N ASP A 119 1.31 -1.19 7.08
CA ASP A 119 2.66 -1.74 7.16
C ASP A 119 3.70 -0.73 6.69
N LEU A 120 3.31 0.22 5.84
CA LEU A 120 4.15 1.36 5.47
C LEU A 120 4.39 2.37 6.60
N LEU A 121 3.64 2.30 7.70
CA LEU A 121 3.96 3.08 8.92
C LEU A 121 5.26 2.64 9.61
N GLN A 122 5.90 1.57 9.15
CA GLN A 122 7.28 1.23 9.54
C GLN A 122 8.32 2.18 8.94
N VAL A 123 7.95 2.92 7.90
CA VAL A 123 8.84 3.85 7.20
C VAL A 123 8.73 5.23 7.84
N PRO A 124 9.82 5.85 8.32
CA PRO A 124 9.78 7.21 8.86
C PRO A 124 9.39 8.25 7.81
N GLY A 125 8.79 9.36 8.26
CA GLY A 125 8.40 10.49 7.41
C GLY A 125 6.91 10.74 7.37
N HIS A 126 6.48 11.53 6.39
CA HIS A 126 5.09 11.94 6.26
C HIS A 126 4.25 10.89 5.55
N HIS A 127 3.06 10.65 6.07
CA HIS A 127 2.09 9.70 5.53
C HIS A 127 0.72 10.33 5.37
N PHE A 128 0.06 9.94 4.31
CA PHE A 128 -1.35 10.22 4.08
C PHE A 128 -2.11 8.94 3.78
N SER A 129 -3.11 8.66 4.59
CA SER A 129 -4.05 7.56 4.37
C SER A 129 -5.41 8.17 4.06
N TRP A 130 -5.91 7.93 2.83
CA TRP A 130 -7.21 8.46 2.44
C TRP A 130 -8.36 7.72 3.09
N GLU A 131 -9.52 8.37 3.08
CA GLU A 131 -10.75 7.83 3.61
C GLU A 131 -11.08 6.47 2.97
N ILE A 132 -11.42 5.52 3.82
CA ILE A 132 -12.01 4.25 3.41
C ILE A 132 -13.27 3.97 4.24
N SER A 133 -14.22 3.33 3.60
CA SER A 133 -15.46 2.92 4.23
C SER A 133 -15.84 1.49 3.86
N GLY A 134 -16.58 0.86 4.74
CA GLY A 134 -17.17 -0.45 4.55
C GLY A 134 -18.57 -0.48 5.18
N LYS A 135 -19.20 -1.64 5.19
CA LYS A 135 -20.55 -1.79 5.74
C LYS A 135 -20.56 -1.46 7.25
N GLY A 136 -21.11 -0.29 7.59
CA GLY A 136 -21.27 0.16 8.98
C GLY A 136 -20.02 0.76 9.64
N TRP A 137 -18.93 1.01 8.89
CA TRP A 137 -17.74 1.66 9.42
C TRP A 137 -17.09 2.60 8.40
N LYS A 138 -16.37 3.59 8.91
CA LYS A 138 -15.64 4.57 8.12
C LYS A 138 -14.34 4.93 8.85
N ARG A 139 -13.24 4.96 8.10
CA ARG A 139 -11.96 5.52 8.55
C ARG A 139 -11.71 6.80 7.75
N PRO A 140 -11.66 7.96 8.40
CA PRO A 140 -11.45 9.24 7.72
C PRO A 140 -10.04 9.36 7.16
N ASP A 141 -9.81 10.42 6.40
CA ASP A 141 -8.45 10.84 6.04
C ASP A 141 -7.58 11.00 7.28
N LEU A 142 -6.34 10.54 7.17
CA LEU A 142 -5.35 10.63 8.23
C LEU A 142 -4.03 11.13 7.66
N PHE A 143 -3.54 12.25 8.21
CA PHE A 143 -2.18 12.75 8.03
C PHE A 143 -1.40 12.45 9.30
N LEU A 144 -0.22 11.89 9.15
CA LEU A 144 0.68 11.68 10.29
C LEU A 144 2.14 11.77 9.85
N GLU A 145 2.98 12.06 10.81
CA GLU A 145 4.43 11.99 10.70
C GLU A 145 4.90 10.84 11.57
N GLN A 146 5.66 9.94 10.96
CA GLN A 146 6.18 8.76 11.61
C GLN A 146 7.65 8.97 11.94
N THR A 147 8.02 8.81 13.20
CA THR A 147 9.41 8.86 13.61
C THR A 147 10.11 7.52 13.36
N GLU A 148 11.45 7.54 13.28
CA GLU A 148 12.23 6.31 13.16
C GLU A 148 11.99 5.34 14.33
N LEU A 149 11.84 5.87 15.55
CA LEU A 149 11.56 5.05 16.73
C LEU A 149 10.21 4.35 16.65
N GLU A 150 9.17 5.07 16.21
CA GLU A 150 7.83 4.51 16.03
C GLU A 150 7.80 3.47 14.90
N GLY A 151 8.46 3.75 13.78
CA GLY A 151 8.59 2.82 12.68
C GLY A 151 9.29 1.52 13.10
N ASN A 152 10.43 1.64 13.77
CA ASN A 152 11.18 0.51 14.32
C ASN A 152 10.35 -0.31 15.33
N ARG A 153 9.60 0.36 16.19
CA ARG A 153 8.71 -0.30 17.15
C ARG A 153 7.65 -1.14 16.43
N LEU A 154 7.00 -0.58 15.41
CA LEU A 154 6.01 -1.31 14.61
C LEU A 154 6.63 -2.51 13.89
N PHE A 155 7.83 -2.36 13.34
CA PHE A 155 8.59 -3.45 12.71
C PHE A 155 8.84 -4.59 13.69
N PHE A 156 9.41 -4.31 14.86
CA PHE A 156 9.68 -5.35 15.86
C PHE A 156 8.41 -5.95 16.44
N GLU A 157 7.35 -5.15 16.65
CA GLU A 157 6.05 -5.68 17.03
C GLU A 157 5.54 -6.70 16.01
N GLN A 158 5.69 -6.41 14.72
CA GLN A 158 5.27 -7.31 13.65
C GLN A 158 6.16 -8.56 13.57
N CYS A 159 7.48 -8.44 13.77
CA CYS A 159 8.38 -9.58 13.88
C CYS A 159 7.95 -10.55 15.00
N ILE A 160 7.53 -10.02 16.16
CA ILE A 160 7.12 -10.83 17.30
C ILE A 160 5.76 -11.52 17.04
N LYS A 161 4.75 -10.76 16.60
CA LYS A 161 3.38 -11.28 16.44
C LYS A 161 3.13 -12.00 15.12
N GLY A 162 3.99 -11.79 14.13
CA GLY A 162 3.79 -12.20 12.75
C GLY A 162 2.77 -11.35 12.00
N ASP A 163 2.51 -11.71 10.75
CA ASP A 163 1.47 -11.11 9.92
C ASP A 163 0.59 -12.18 9.27
N LYS A 164 -0.67 -12.23 9.72
CA LYS A 164 -1.66 -13.19 9.19
C LYS A 164 -2.08 -12.85 7.76
N ALA A 165 -2.07 -11.56 7.38
CA ALA A 165 -2.45 -11.13 6.03
C ALA A 165 -1.43 -11.60 4.99
N ASP A 166 -0.17 -11.66 5.37
CA ASP A 166 0.95 -12.08 4.53
C ASP A 166 1.39 -13.53 4.79
N ASN A 167 0.68 -14.23 5.68
CA ASN A 167 0.98 -15.61 6.07
C ASN A 167 2.38 -15.77 6.69
N VAL A 168 2.80 -14.76 7.46
CA VAL A 168 4.05 -14.77 8.23
C VAL A 168 3.73 -15.18 9.67
N ILE A 169 4.36 -16.25 10.13
CA ILE A 169 4.11 -16.80 11.47
C ILE A 169 4.97 -16.05 12.49
N GLY A 170 4.33 -15.53 13.53
CA GLY A 170 5.01 -14.94 14.68
C GLY A 170 5.31 -15.96 15.78
N ILE A 171 5.78 -15.45 16.92
CA ILE A 171 6.09 -16.26 18.10
C ILE A 171 4.80 -16.75 18.75
N LYS A 172 4.67 -18.07 18.95
CA LYS A 172 3.48 -18.69 19.54
C LYS A 172 3.15 -18.09 20.93
N GLY A 173 1.92 -17.63 21.06
CA GLY A 173 1.42 -17.08 22.34
C GLY A 173 1.74 -15.60 22.58
N LEU A 174 2.43 -14.93 21.62
CA LEU A 174 2.69 -13.49 21.66
C LEU A 174 1.82 -12.78 20.61
N GLY A 175 0.67 -12.27 21.05
CA GLY A 175 -0.20 -11.40 20.24
C GLY A 175 0.08 -9.92 20.52
N ASP A 176 -0.71 -9.02 19.90
CA ASP A 176 -0.52 -7.56 19.91
C ASP A 176 -0.17 -6.99 21.30
N LYS A 177 -0.98 -7.31 22.34
CA LYS A 177 -0.77 -6.76 23.68
C LYS A 177 0.58 -7.16 24.28
N LYS A 178 0.96 -8.45 24.12
CA LYS A 178 2.22 -8.94 24.65
C LYS A 178 3.41 -8.41 23.88
N ALA A 179 3.33 -8.37 22.55
CA ALA A 179 4.38 -7.81 21.72
C ALA A 179 4.67 -6.34 22.07
N ARG A 180 3.62 -5.51 22.24
CA ARG A 180 3.78 -4.11 22.65
C ARG A 180 4.40 -3.91 24.03
N ASN A 181 4.13 -4.83 24.95
CA ASN A 181 4.68 -4.74 26.31
C ASN A 181 6.15 -5.19 26.39
N MET A 182 6.69 -5.78 25.32
CA MET A 182 8.08 -6.24 25.25
C MET A 182 9.00 -5.19 24.60
N LEU A 183 8.42 -4.20 23.92
CA LEU A 183 9.08 -3.11 23.22
C LEU A 183 8.85 -1.75 23.91
#